data_5ce8feb563f905c088a923f5fa2df876
#
_entry.id   5ce8feb563f905c088a923f5fa2df876
#
_cell.length_a   1.000
_cell.length_b   1.000
_cell.length_c   1.000
_cell.angle_alpha   90.00
_cell.angle_beta   90.00
_cell.angle_gamma   90.00
#
_symmetry.space_group_name_H-M   'P 1'
#
loop_
_entity.id
_entity.type
_entity.pdbx_description
1 polymer ?
#
loop_
_entity_poly.entity_id
_entity_poly.type
_entity_poly.pdbx_seq_one_letter_code
_entity_poly.pdbx_strand_id
1 'polypeptide(L)'
;NFSSTSPRGIGAAIARKIQEAKTPTVKLVGVFVNEKVERISELVNETPLDYVQLHGDESWDNYTQLCERIGAHRIIRACRLKQSRWDVALQFAQQATASGLLPAGILIDSQVSKQYGGTGKRLDWSKLGTKSGPLERIPIILAGGLTPDNVSQAIRLMNPEAVDVAGGVETNIGMKSFDECRRFTEQARWGW
;
A
#
# COMPACT_ATOMS: atom_id res chain seq x y z
N ASN A 1 8.87 -1.20 6.35
CA ASN A 1 8.10 -2.41 6.66
C ASN A 1 8.48 -2.92 8.05
N PHE A 2 7.52 -3.09 8.95
CA PHE A 2 7.73 -3.56 10.32
C PHE A 2 7.48 -5.07 10.50
N SER A 3 7.13 -5.79 9.43
CA SER A 3 6.97 -7.25 9.51
C SER A 3 8.32 -7.95 9.68
N SER A 4 8.46 -8.72 10.75
CA SER A 4 9.68 -9.51 11.03
C SER A 4 9.93 -10.64 10.03
N THR A 5 8.90 -11.04 9.30
CA THR A 5 9.01 -12.09 8.25
C THR A 5 9.34 -11.53 6.87
N SER A 6 9.37 -10.20 6.73
CA SER A 6 9.69 -9.55 5.46
C SER A 6 11.21 -9.37 5.32
N PRO A 7 11.81 -9.72 4.17
CA PRO A 7 13.21 -9.41 3.90
C PRO A 7 13.49 -7.89 3.81
N ARG A 8 12.43 -7.08 3.80
CA ARG A 8 12.46 -5.61 3.83
C ARG A 8 12.11 -5.05 5.21
N GLY A 9 12.08 -5.91 6.24
CA GLY A 9 11.76 -5.52 7.61
C GLY A 9 12.82 -4.62 8.21
N ILE A 10 12.37 -3.56 8.92
CA ILE A 10 13.23 -2.64 9.69
C ILE A 10 12.66 -2.42 11.09
N GLY A 11 13.52 -2.14 12.05
CA GLY A 11 13.11 -1.75 13.40
C GLY A 11 12.82 -0.24 13.53
N ALA A 12 12.19 0.15 14.63
CA ALA A 12 11.82 1.53 14.96
C ALA A 12 13.01 2.50 14.93
N ALA A 13 14.19 2.05 15.36
CA ALA A 13 15.42 2.88 15.35
C ALA A 13 15.82 3.31 13.92
N ILE A 14 15.72 2.40 12.94
CA ILE A 14 16.00 2.72 11.54
C ILE A 14 14.89 3.62 10.99
N ALA A 15 13.62 3.35 11.32
CA ALA A 15 12.51 4.17 10.88
C ALA A 15 12.62 5.63 11.38
N ARG A 16 13.06 5.84 12.62
CA ARG A 16 13.37 7.20 13.14
C ARG A 16 14.45 7.90 12.34
N LYS A 17 15.57 7.21 12.02
CA LYS A 17 16.62 7.78 11.17
C LYS A 17 16.12 8.18 9.77
N ILE A 18 15.23 7.37 9.19
CA ILE A 18 14.58 7.71 7.90
C ILE A 18 13.71 8.95 8.06
N GLN A 19 12.94 9.05 9.14
CA GLN A 19 12.11 10.22 9.42
C GLN A 19 12.93 11.50 9.58
N GLU A 20 14.09 11.42 10.22
CA GLU A 20 15.00 12.56 10.40
C GLU A 20 15.66 13.00 9.07
N ALA A 21 15.96 12.02 8.21
CA ALA A 21 16.65 12.25 6.93
C ALA A 21 15.72 12.67 5.77
N LYS A 22 14.42 12.36 5.87
CA LYS A 22 13.47 12.66 4.78
C LYS A 22 13.18 14.16 4.64
N THR A 23 12.86 14.59 3.43
CA THR A 23 12.34 15.95 3.22
C THR A 23 10.93 16.11 3.82
N PRO A 24 10.52 17.32 4.25
CA PRO A 24 9.20 17.53 4.87
C PRO A 24 8.02 17.13 3.99
N THR A 25 8.18 17.21 2.67
CA THR A 25 7.13 16.85 1.69
C THR A 25 6.91 15.34 1.55
N VAL A 26 7.92 14.52 1.91
CA VAL A 26 7.81 13.05 1.84
C VAL A 26 7.09 12.53 3.07
N LYS A 27 6.11 11.66 2.85
CA LYS A 27 5.34 11.00 3.90
C LYS A 27 5.94 9.63 4.24
N LEU A 28 5.97 9.31 5.52
CA LEU A 28 6.45 8.02 6.01
C LEU A 28 5.28 7.08 6.27
N VAL A 29 5.26 5.96 5.54
CA VAL A 29 4.24 4.92 5.67
C VAL A 29 4.83 3.69 6.36
N GLY A 30 4.27 3.30 7.50
CA GLY A 30 4.60 2.04 8.17
C GLY A 30 3.78 0.89 7.58
N VAL A 31 4.44 -0.13 7.04
CA VAL A 31 3.76 -1.32 6.50
C VAL A 31 3.76 -2.43 7.54
N PHE A 32 2.58 -2.97 7.83
CA PHE A 32 2.33 -4.02 8.80
C PHE A 32 1.62 -5.22 8.16
N VAL A 33 1.91 -6.42 8.64
CA VAL A 33 1.31 -7.67 8.15
C VAL A 33 0.86 -8.49 9.35
N ASN A 34 -0.45 -8.57 9.58
CA ASN A 34 -1.06 -9.30 10.68
C ASN A 34 -0.48 -8.96 12.06
N GLU A 35 -0.09 -7.69 12.26
CA GLU A 35 0.45 -7.22 13.53
C GLU A 35 -0.70 -6.85 14.48
N LYS A 36 -0.44 -6.95 15.78
CA LYS A 36 -1.39 -6.57 16.83
C LYS A 36 -1.64 -5.05 16.81
N VAL A 37 -2.88 -4.66 17.00
CA VAL A 37 -3.30 -3.24 17.00
C VAL A 37 -2.53 -2.43 18.05
N GLU A 38 -2.27 -3.03 19.23
CA GLU A 38 -1.48 -2.43 20.30
C GLU A 38 -0.07 -2.11 19.81
N ARG A 39 0.58 -3.08 19.16
CA ARG A 39 1.95 -2.92 18.67
C ARG A 39 2.05 -1.90 17.54
N ILE A 40 1.07 -1.87 16.64
CA ILE A 40 0.99 -0.82 15.63
C ILE A 40 0.89 0.56 16.28
N SER A 41 0.02 0.71 17.28
CA SER A 41 -0.20 1.97 18.00
C SER A 41 1.05 2.45 18.74
N GLU A 42 1.77 1.53 19.39
CA GLU A 42 3.05 1.83 20.03
C GLU A 42 4.07 2.36 19.00
N LEU A 43 4.23 1.66 17.88
CA LEU A 43 5.17 2.06 16.82
C LEU A 43 4.82 3.39 16.18
N VAL A 44 3.52 3.70 16.03
CA VAL A 44 3.07 5.02 15.55
C VAL A 44 3.45 6.13 16.52
N ASN A 45 3.43 5.87 17.84
CA ASN A 45 3.84 6.82 18.86
C ASN A 45 5.38 6.94 18.97
N GLU A 46 6.09 5.82 18.85
CA GLU A 46 7.57 5.76 18.91
C GLU A 46 8.23 6.35 17.65
N THR A 47 7.56 6.23 16.51
CA THR A 47 8.05 6.68 15.20
C THR A 47 6.96 7.53 14.56
N PRO A 48 7.22 8.80 14.21
CA PRO A 48 6.20 9.69 13.65
C PRO A 48 5.84 9.28 12.22
N LEU A 49 5.10 8.16 12.11
CA LEU A 49 4.54 7.70 10.86
C LEU A 49 3.42 8.64 10.42
N ASP A 50 3.39 9.01 9.16
CA ASP A 50 2.27 9.77 8.60
C ASP A 50 1.08 8.83 8.34
N TYR A 51 1.34 7.63 7.83
CA TYR A 51 0.32 6.61 7.52
C TYR A 51 0.72 5.22 8.01
N VAL A 52 -0.28 4.40 8.22
CA VAL A 52 -0.18 2.95 8.50
C VAL A 52 -0.79 2.18 7.34
N GLN A 53 -0.04 1.28 6.74
CA GLN A 53 -0.54 0.37 5.72
C GLN A 53 -0.73 -1.03 6.30
N LEU A 54 -1.97 -1.50 6.33
CA LEU A 54 -2.35 -2.86 6.70
C LEU A 54 -2.26 -3.74 5.45
N HIS A 55 -1.28 -4.63 5.41
CA HIS A 55 -0.95 -5.42 4.21
C HIS A 55 -1.11 -6.94 4.40
N GLY A 56 -1.71 -7.33 5.51
CA GLY A 56 -2.03 -8.72 5.85
C GLY A 56 -3.49 -9.09 5.60
N ASP A 57 -3.96 -10.05 6.40
CA ASP A 57 -5.35 -10.52 6.43
C ASP A 57 -6.07 -9.96 7.68
N GLU A 58 -5.73 -8.71 8.07
CA GLU A 58 -6.31 -8.04 9.23
C GLU A 58 -7.83 -8.01 9.10
N SER A 59 -8.52 -8.37 10.19
CA SER A 59 -9.98 -8.39 10.25
C SER A 59 -10.57 -6.98 10.23
N TRP A 60 -11.88 -6.89 9.99
CA TRP A 60 -12.61 -5.63 10.14
C TRP A 60 -12.51 -5.09 11.57
N ASP A 61 -12.57 -5.96 12.58
CA ASP A 61 -12.42 -5.57 13.99
C ASP A 61 -11.04 -4.95 14.27
N ASN A 62 -9.95 -5.52 13.72
CA ASN A 62 -8.63 -4.93 13.85
C ASN A 62 -8.56 -3.56 13.18
N TYR A 63 -9.21 -3.40 12.03
CA TYR A 63 -9.29 -2.12 11.32
C TYR A 63 -10.03 -1.08 12.16
N THR A 64 -11.21 -1.40 12.70
CA THR A 64 -12.01 -0.47 13.50
C THR A 64 -11.30 -0.07 14.79
N GLN A 65 -10.71 -1.03 15.52
CA GLN A 65 -9.91 -0.75 16.71
C GLN A 65 -8.72 0.18 16.41
N LEU A 66 -8.07 -0.01 15.26
CA LEU A 66 -6.98 0.87 14.85
C LEU A 66 -7.50 2.27 14.46
N CYS A 67 -8.67 2.36 13.81
CA CYS A 67 -9.32 3.64 13.51
C CYS A 67 -9.59 4.47 14.76
N GLU A 68 -10.02 3.84 15.87
CA GLU A 68 -10.25 4.50 17.15
C GLU A 68 -8.97 5.10 17.73
N ARG A 69 -7.82 4.48 17.48
CA ARG A 69 -6.52 4.89 18.06
C ARG A 69 -5.80 5.95 17.22
N ILE A 70 -5.84 5.84 15.89
CA ILE A 70 -5.02 6.71 15.02
C ILE A 70 -5.83 7.47 13.97
N GLY A 71 -7.12 7.20 13.83
CA GLY A 71 -8.00 7.77 12.81
C GLY A 71 -7.95 7.00 11.48
N ALA A 72 -9.12 6.75 10.88
CA ALA A 72 -9.25 6.03 9.61
C ALA A 72 -8.48 6.71 8.46
N HIS A 73 -8.45 8.05 8.44
CA HIS A 73 -7.76 8.88 7.44
C HIS A 73 -6.23 8.69 7.42
N ARG A 74 -5.65 7.97 8.37
CA ARG A 74 -4.22 7.61 8.42
C ARG A 74 -3.98 6.15 8.02
N ILE A 75 -5.01 5.38 7.69
CA ILE A 75 -4.88 3.96 7.37
C ILE A 75 -5.00 3.74 5.88
N ILE A 76 -4.05 3.02 5.29
CA ILE A 76 -4.11 2.47 3.93
C ILE A 76 -4.42 0.99 4.08
N ARG A 77 -5.50 0.51 3.43
CA ARG A 77 -5.85 -0.91 3.41
C ARG A 77 -5.34 -1.57 2.14
N ALA A 78 -4.43 -2.51 2.24
CA ALA A 78 -4.02 -3.31 1.10
C ALA A 78 -5.03 -4.46 0.86
N CYS A 79 -5.55 -4.53 -0.35
CA CYS A 79 -6.44 -5.57 -0.83
C CYS A 79 -5.74 -6.39 -1.91
N ARG A 80 -5.51 -7.67 -1.64
CA ARG A 80 -4.89 -8.59 -2.61
C ARG A 80 -5.97 -9.16 -3.52
N LEU A 81 -5.94 -8.75 -4.79
CA LEU A 81 -6.95 -9.12 -5.76
C LEU A 81 -6.69 -10.51 -6.34
N LYS A 82 -7.69 -11.36 -6.28
CA LYS A 82 -7.71 -12.67 -6.96
C LYS A 82 -8.26 -12.50 -8.36
N GLN A 83 -7.59 -13.07 -9.37
CA GLN A 83 -8.08 -13.08 -10.75
C GLN A 83 -8.48 -11.70 -11.29
N SER A 84 -7.80 -10.64 -10.84
CA SER A 84 -8.10 -9.26 -11.24
C SER A 84 -9.57 -8.86 -11.00
N ARG A 85 -10.12 -9.17 -9.82
CA ARG A 85 -11.50 -8.83 -9.43
C ARG A 85 -11.51 -7.94 -8.20
N TRP A 86 -12.42 -6.96 -8.19
CA TRP A 86 -12.58 -5.98 -7.10
C TRP A 86 -13.23 -6.52 -5.82
N ASP A 87 -13.65 -7.80 -5.78
CA ASP A 87 -14.52 -8.35 -4.72
C ASP A 87 -14.07 -7.97 -3.29
N VAL A 88 -12.79 -8.21 -2.97
CA VAL A 88 -12.25 -7.93 -1.63
C VAL A 88 -12.22 -6.42 -1.33
N ALA A 89 -11.79 -5.61 -2.30
CA ALA A 89 -11.73 -4.16 -2.16
C ALA A 89 -13.15 -3.55 -2.07
N LEU A 90 -14.09 -4.06 -2.85
CA LEU A 90 -15.49 -3.61 -2.83
C LEU A 90 -16.16 -3.95 -1.49
N GLN A 91 -15.98 -5.17 -0.98
CA GLN A 91 -16.51 -5.56 0.32
C GLN A 91 -15.98 -4.66 1.44
N PHE A 92 -14.68 -4.39 1.45
CA PHE A 92 -14.09 -3.48 2.42
C PHE A 92 -14.63 -2.05 2.28
N ALA A 93 -14.72 -1.53 1.05
CA ALA A 93 -15.25 -0.19 0.78
C ALA A 93 -16.72 -0.03 1.22
N GLN A 94 -17.54 -1.07 1.06
CA GLN A 94 -18.93 -1.11 1.54
C GLN A 94 -19.00 -0.96 3.07
N GLN A 95 -18.20 -1.77 3.80
CA GLN A 95 -18.13 -1.70 5.26
C GLN A 95 -17.62 -0.33 5.75
N ALA A 96 -16.54 0.18 5.13
CA ALA A 96 -15.95 1.47 5.47
C ALA A 96 -16.93 2.64 5.23
N THR A 97 -17.67 2.60 4.12
CA THR A 97 -18.68 3.62 3.81
C THR A 97 -19.85 3.56 4.78
N ALA A 98 -20.37 2.35 5.08
CA ALA A 98 -21.51 2.18 5.99
C ALA A 98 -21.18 2.62 7.43
N SER A 99 -19.93 2.47 7.86
CA SER A 99 -19.46 2.85 9.20
C SER A 99 -18.91 4.28 9.29
N GLY A 100 -18.76 5.00 8.18
CA GLY A 100 -18.12 6.31 8.14
C GLY A 100 -16.60 6.28 8.40
N LEU A 101 -15.98 5.09 8.36
CA LEU A 101 -14.55 4.87 8.63
C LEU A 101 -13.77 4.73 7.31
N LEU A 102 -13.77 5.78 6.48
CA LEU A 102 -13.07 5.75 5.20
C LEU A 102 -11.55 5.82 5.40
N PRO A 103 -10.77 4.88 4.81
CA PRO A 103 -9.31 4.91 4.88
C PRO A 103 -8.71 6.05 4.05
N ALA A 104 -7.42 6.33 4.25
CA ALA A 104 -6.65 7.23 3.39
C ALA A 104 -6.60 6.73 1.94
N GLY A 105 -6.65 5.42 1.74
CA GLY A 105 -6.70 4.78 0.43
C GLY A 105 -6.79 3.26 0.52
N ILE A 106 -7.18 2.64 -0.59
CA ILE A 106 -7.10 1.20 -0.79
C ILE A 106 -5.96 0.92 -1.76
N LEU A 107 -4.96 0.18 -1.29
CA LEU A 107 -3.89 -0.33 -2.14
C LEU A 107 -4.34 -1.66 -2.73
N ILE A 108 -4.31 -1.76 -4.06
CA ILE A 108 -4.60 -3.00 -4.78
C ILE A 108 -3.31 -3.66 -5.24
N ASP A 109 -3.12 -4.91 -4.82
CA ASP A 109 -1.93 -5.70 -5.16
C ASP A 109 -2.36 -7.03 -5.80
N SER A 110 -1.45 -7.65 -6.56
CA SER A 110 -1.67 -8.98 -7.12
C SER A 110 -1.58 -10.04 -6.03
N GLN A 111 -2.60 -10.93 -5.94
CA GLN A 111 -2.45 -12.10 -5.09
C GLN A 111 -1.64 -13.18 -5.82
N VAL A 112 -0.42 -13.41 -5.37
CA VAL A 112 0.35 -14.60 -5.74
C VAL A 112 0.55 -15.43 -4.48
N SER A 113 0.00 -16.67 -4.54
CA SER A 113 0.06 -17.73 -3.50
C SER A 113 0.87 -17.42 -2.23
N LYS A 114 0.21 -17.35 -1.08
CA LYS A 114 0.75 -17.37 0.31
C LYS A 114 1.94 -16.45 0.69
N GLN A 115 2.50 -15.67 -0.21
CA GLN A 115 3.55 -14.70 0.09
C GLN A 115 3.00 -13.27 0.11
N TYR A 116 3.32 -12.53 1.16
CA TYR A 116 2.95 -11.12 1.31
C TYR A 116 3.94 -10.25 0.54
N GLY A 117 3.51 -9.73 -0.63
CA GLY A 117 4.26 -8.75 -1.45
C GLY A 117 5.45 -9.29 -2.27
N GLY A 118 5.78 -8.61 -3.36
CA GLY A 118 7.05 -8.76 -4.07
C GLY A 118 7.24 -10.02 -4.92
N THR A 119 6.17 -10.71 -5.32
CA THR A 119 6.27 -11.96 -6.10
C THR A 119 6.53 -11.77 -7.60
N GLY A 120 6.54 -10.53 -8.09
CA GLY A 120 6.81 -10.21 -9.50
C GLY A 120 5.72 -10.59 -10.50
N LYS A 121 4.64 -11.25 -10.07
CA LYS A 121 3.52 -11.53 -10.97
C LYS A 121 2.64 -10.30 -11.08
N ARG A 122 2.31 -9.94 -12.30
CA ARG A 122 1.50 -8.76 -12.64
C ARG A 122 0.03 -9.02 -12.39
N LEU A 123 -0.65 -8.01 -11.85
CA LEU A 123 -2.08 -7.89 -11.96
C LEU A 123 -2.43 -7.65 -13.44
N ASP A 124 -3.44 -8.34 -13.94
CA ASP A 124 -3.95 -8.05 -15.29
C ASP A 124 -4.90 -6.85 -15.20
N TRP A 125 -4.32 -5.66 -15.29
CA TRP A 125 -5.06 -4.39 -15.13
C TRP A 125 -6.18 -4.23 -16.16
N SER A 126 -6.03 -4.82 -17.36
CA SER A 126 -7.05 -4.73 -18.41
C SER A 126 -8.36 -5.44 -18.05
N LYS A 127 -8.29 -6.40 -17.10
CA LYS A 127 -9.45 -7.16 -16.62
C LYS A 127 -10.13 -6.57 -15.41
N LEU A 128 -9.51 -5.58 -14.75
CA LEU A 128 -10.10 -4.99 -13.56
C LEU A 128 -11.33 -4.13 -13.84
N GLY A 129 -11.42 -3.51 -15.01
CA GLY A 129 -12.45 -2.54 -15.30
C GLY A 129 -12.35 -1.29 -14.43
N THR A 130 -13.31 -0.39 -14.55
CA THR A 130 -13.38 0.84 -13.76
C THR A 130 -13.86 0.56 -12.33
N LYS A 131 -13.34 1.33 -11.37
CA LYS A 131 -13.89 1.35 -10.00
C LYS A 131 -15.33 1.85 -10.02
N SER A 132 -16.19 1.31 -9.17
CA SER A 132 -17.61 1.69 -9.12
C SER A 132 -18.17 1.65 -7.70
N GLY A 133 -19.26 2.36 -7.48
CA GLY A 133 -19.98 2.40 -6.21
C GLY A 133 -19.14 2.92 -5.05
N PRO A 134 -19.07 2.24 -3.89
CA PRO A 134 -18.33 2.70 -2.72
C PRO A 134 -16.83 2.93 -2.98
N LEU A 135 -16.22 2.24 -3.97
CA LEU A 135 -14.82 2.43 -4.34
C LEU A 135 -14.53 3.83 -4.92
N GLU A 136 -15.52 4.48 -5.53
CA GLU A 136 -15.35 5.83 -6.10
C GLU A 136 -15.02 6.88 -5.04
N ARG A 137 -15.39 6.62 -3.78
CA ARG A 137 -15.19 7.52 -2.64
C ARG A 137 -13.82 7.36 -1.96
N ILE A 138 -13.05 6.35 -2.36
CA ILE A 138 -11.77 6.01 -1.70
C ILE A 138 -10.65 6.06 -2.74
N PRO A 139 -9.54 6.78 -2.46
CA PRO A 139 -8.38 6.78 -3.33
C PRO A 139 -7.83 5.36 -3.56
N ILE A 140 -7.53 5.03 -4.80
CA ILE A 140 -6.91 3.76 -5.17
C ILE A 140 -5.42 3.95 -5.39
N ILE A 141 -4.62 3.13 -4.72
CA ILE A 141 -3.18 3.03 -4.89
C ILE A 141 -2.91 1.74 -5.68
N LEU A 142 -2.40 1.88 -6.89
CA LEU A 142 -2.11 0.73 -7.75
C LEU A 142 -0.74 0.16 -7.43
N ALA A 143 -0.70 -1.13 -7.10
CA ALA A 143 0.51 -1.91 -6.86
C ALA A 143 0.52 -3.19 -7.71
N GLY A 144 1.39 -4.14 -7.38
CA GLY A 144 1.39 -5.47 -7.98
C GLY A 144 2.17 -5.58 -9.28
N GLY A 145 3.49 -5.66 -9.17
CA GLY A 145 4.40 -5.90 -10.29
C GLY A 145 4.66 -4.69 -11.18
N LEU A 146 4.49 -3.48 -10.62
CA LEU A 146 4.88 -2.24 -11.31
C LEU A 146 6.40 -2.15 -11.45
N THR A 147 6.82 -1.60 -12.58
CA THR A 147 8.21 -1.32 -12.95
C THR A 147 8.27 0.00 -13.73
N PRO A 148 9.44 0.61 -13.93
CA PRO A 148 9.56 1.77 -14.82
C PRO A 148 9.00 1.54 -16.23
N ASP A 149 9.06 0.30 -16.73
CA ASP A 149 8.65 -0.01 -18.11
C ASP A 149 7.14 -0.17 -18.28
N ASN A 150 6.37 -0.33 -17.20
CA ASN A 150 4.93 -0.60 -17.29
C ASN A 150 4.03 0.39 -16.52
N VAL A 151 4.59 1.20 -15.64
CA VAL A 151 3.82 2.07 -14.74
C VAL A 151 2.97 3.09 -15.52
N SER A 152 3.51 3.69 -16.56
CA SER A 152 2.80 4.66 -17.40
C SER A 152 1.57 4.02 -18.08
N GLN A 153 1.71 2.78 -18.61
CA GLN A 153 0.58 2.05 -19.17
C GLN A 153 -0.46 1.68 -18.11
N ALA A 154 0.00 1.22 -16.94
CA ALA A 154 -0.89 0.86 -15.84
C ALA A 154 -1.73 2.06 -15.37
N ILE A 155 -1.12 3.24 -15.24
CA ILE A 155 -1.80 4.49 -14.88
C ILE A 155 -2.87 4.84 -15.93
N ARG A 156 -2.53 4.84 -17.22
CA ARG A 156 -3.50 5.15 -18.28
C ARG A 156 -4.68 4.18 -18.31
N LEU A 157 -4.46 2.90 -17.99
CA LEU A 157 -5.53 1.90 -17.97
C LEU A 157 -6.44 2.01 -16.73
N MET A 158 -5.85 2.30 -15.58
CA MET A 158 -6.54 2.19 -14.29
C MET A 158 -6.95 3.54 -13.71
N ASN A 159 -6.33 4.63 -14.16
CA ASN A 159 -6.52 5.98 -13.63
C ASN A 159 -6.51 6.01 -12.07
N PRO A 160 -5.47 5.46 -11.42
CA PRO A 160 -5.39 5.42 -9.97
C PRO A 160 -4.99 6.79 -9.40
N GLU A 161 -5.28 7.04 -8.13
CA GLU A 161 -4.82 8.27 -7.45
C GLU A 161 -3.34 8.21 -7.05
N ALA A 162 -2.77 7.01 -6.94
CA ALA A 162 -1.34 6.81 -6.65
C ALA A 162 -0.86 5.45 -7.18
N VAL A 163 0.46 5.29 -7.24
CA VAL A 163 1.12 4.02 -7.56
C VAL A 163 2.10 3.63 -6.47
N ASP A 164 2.25 2.33 -6.21
CA ASP A 164 3.21 1.76 -5.26
C ASP A 164 4.13 0.76 -5.94
N VAL A 165 5.42 0.84 -5.64
CA VAL A 165 6.43 -0.06 -6.17
C VAL A 165 7.40 -0.53 -5.09
N ALA A 166 7.63 -1.84 -5.05
CA ALA A 166 8.65 -2.43 -4.18
C ALA A 166 9.78 -3.08 -5.00
N GLY A 167 9.57 -4.28 -5.49
CA GLY A 167 10.61 -5.05 -6.20
C GLY A 167 10.99 -4.48 -7.56
N GLY A 168 10.07 -3.79 -8.23
CA GLY A 168 10.30 -3.26 -9.59
C GLY A 168 11.37 -2.17 -9.73
N VAL A 169 11.90 -1.69 -8.60
CA VAL A 169 12.98 -0.69 -8.54
C VAL A 169 14.14 -1.16 -7.64
N GLU A 170 14.25 -2.47 -7.42
CA GLU A 170 15.32 -3.09 -6.62
C GLU A 170 16.40 -3.70 -7.51
N THR A 171 17.66 -3.56 -7.11
CA THR A 171 18.79 -4.33 -7.66
C THR A 171 18.85 -5.71 -7.04
N ASN A 172 18.63 -5.81 -5.75
CA ASN A 172 18.48 -7.01 -4.96
C ASN A 172 17.34 -6.80 -3.94
N ILE A 173 16.82 -7.89 -3.39
CA ILE A 173 15.72 -7.81 -2.41
C ILE A 173 16.09 -6.86 -1.26
N GLY A 174 15.33 -5.81 -1.07
CA GLY A 174 15.52 -4.78 -0.05
C GLY A 174 16.50 -3.66 -0.44
N MET A 175 17.18 -3.76 -1.58
CA MET A 175 18.13 -2.74 -2.05
C MET A 175 17.56 -1.98 -3.26
N LYS A 176 17.13 -0.74 -3.03
CA LYS A 176 16.60 0.12 -4.10
C LYS A 176 17.70 0.64 -5.02
N SER A 177 17.45 0.63 -6.31
CA SER A 177 18.24 1.32 -7.31
C SER A 177 17.79 2.77 -7.41
N PHE A 178 18.69 3.72 -7.22
CA PHE A 178 18.39 5.13 -7.39
C PHE A 178 17.90 5.45 -8.81
N ASP A 179 18.58 4.88 -9.82
CA ASP A 179 18.22 5.10 -11.22
C ASP A 179 16.85 4.52 -11.57
N GLU A 180 16.52 3.31 -11.08
CA GLU A 180 15.21 2.71 -11.31
C GLU A 180 14.10 3.48 -10.55
N CYS A 181 14.36 3.98 -9.34
CA CYS A 181 13.42 4.85 -8.65
C CYS A 181 13.16 6.14 -9.42
N ARG A 182 14.20 6.77 -9.96
CA ARG A 182 14.08 7.97 -10.80
C ARG A 182 13.29 7.68 -12.06
N ARG A 183 13.67 6.63 -12.82
CA ARG A 183 12.95 6.20 -14.02
C ARG A 183 11.48 5.93 -13.73
N PHE A 184 11.19 5.19 -12.64
CA PHE A 184 9.82 4.91 -12.25
C PHE A 184 9.00 6.18 -12.03
N THR A 185 9.58 7.15 -11.30
CA THR A 185 8.91 8.41 -11.01
C THR A 185 8.66 9.23 -12.29
N GLU A 186 9.63 9.29 -13.19
CA GLU A 186 9.50 9.95 -14.49
C GLU A 186 8.41 9.29 -15.33
N GLN A 187 8.44 7.96 -15.47
CA GLN A 187 7.44 7.22 -16.24
C GLN A 187 6.03 7.29 -15.62
N ALA A 188 5.91 7.33 -14.30
CA ALA A 188 4.63 7.55 -13.63
C ALA A 188 4.04 8.92 -13.99
N ARG A 189 4.85 9.98 -13.98
CA ARG A 189 4.40 11.34 -14.39
C ARG A 189 3.89 11.40 -15.82
N TRP A 190 4.42 10.59 -16.73
CA TRP A 190 3.93 10.48 -18.12
C TRP A 190 2.62 9.69 -18.22
N GLY A 191 2.25 8.95 -17.21
CA GLY A 191 1.02 8.17 -17.17
C GLY A 191 -0.22 9.01 -16.82
N TRP A 192 -0.03 10.00 -15.96
CA TRP A 192 -1.04 11.00 -15.59
C TRP A 192 -1.04 12.17 -16.57
#